data_8377344ee9b894b13a697310a4f91ecd
#
_entry.id   8377344ee9b894b13a697310a4f91ecd
#
_cell.length_a   1.000
_cell.length_b   1.000
_cell.length_c   1.000
_cell.angle_alpha   90.00
_cell.angle_beta   90.00
_cell.angle_gamma   90.00
#
_symmetry.space_group_name_H-M   'P 1'
#
loop_
_entity.id
_entity.type
_entity.pdbx_description
1 polymer ?
#
loop_
_entity_poly.entity_id
_entity_poly.type
_entity_poly.pdbx_seq_one_letter_code
_entity_poly.pdbx_strand_id
1 'polypeptide(L)'
;MNTEIPVQPRGATGGRLSNYLASAFAIGVSMISLSVAISSNRTQERLLAASVWPALEYGTGNRGADGSDVISMNVGNSGVGPARLRSFQVLYQGRPAPNAASLLTQCCGLADAPAYTVTSGVSGRVLKAGEELSFLLLPREKNDAAVWDRFNRERFNARVQACYCSVLDACWRLDSELAEPEPVASCPDVPDAQEWSG
;
A
#
# COMPACT_ATOMS: atom_id res chain seq x y z
N MET A 1 20.02 -54.83 -74.99
CA MET A 1 20.52 -53.44 -75.06
C MET A 1 20.00 -52.73 -73.78
N ASN A 2 20.84 -52.71 -72.71
CA ASN A 2 20.52 -52.01 -71.46
C ASN A 2 21.17 -50.63 -71.53
N THR A 3 20.37 -49.63 -71.58
CA THR A 3 20.86 -48.21 -71.53
C THR A 3 20.87 -47.80 -70.10
N GLU A 4 22.05 -47.84 -69.46
CA GLU A 4 22.25 -47.21 -68.13
C GLU A 4 22.36 -45.68 -68.29
N ILE A 5 21.50 -44.94 -67.60
CA ILE A 5 21.53 -43.51 -67.52
C ILE A 5 22.51 -43.15 -66.40
N PRO A 6 23.58 -42.36 -66.66
CA PRO A 6 24.50 -41.94 -65.59
C PRO A 6 23.85 -40.93 -64.66
N VAL A 7 23.76 -41.29 -63.36
CA VAL A 7 23.39 -40.37 -62.28
C VAL A 7 24.54 -39.46 -61.97
N GLN A 8 24.40 -38.18 -62.33
CA GLN A 8 25.38 -37.13 -62.02
C GLN A 8 25.32 -36.76 -60.52
N PRO A 9 26.42 -36.80 -59.78
CA PRO A 9 26.43 -36.38 -58.39
C PRO A 9 26.27 -34.86 -58.32
N ARG A 10 25.18 -34.36 -57.74
CA ARG A 10 24.99 -32.94 -57.42
C ARG A 10 26.02 -32.52 -56.38
N GLY A 11 26.85 -31.53 -56.74
CA GLY A 11 27.90 -30.98 -55.90
C GLY A 11 27.39 -30.50 -54.55
N ALA A 12 27.89 -31.09 -53.48
CA ALA A 12 27.48 -30.89 -52.09
C ALA A 12 28.18 -29.74 -51.37
N THR A 13 28.70 -28.74 -52.09
CA THR A 13 29.49 -27.62 -51.48
C THR A 13 28.69 -26.33 -51.21
N GLY A 14 27.54 -26.11 -51.89
CA GLY A 14 26.69 -24.93 -51.66
C GLY A 14 25.79 -25.03 -50.42
N GLY A 15 25.50 -26.24 -49.95
CA GLY A 15 24.52 -26.47 -48.88
C GLY A 15 25.02 -26.15 -47.46
N ARG A 16 26.34 -26.22 -47.22
CA ARG A 16 26.85 -25.98 -45.85
C ARG A 16 26.84 -24.52 -45.46
N LEU A 17 27.24 -23.63 -46.35
CA LEU A 17 27.26 -22.19 -46.09
C LEU A 17 25.82 -21.64 -45.89
N SER A 18 24.87 -22.08 -46.74
CA SER A 18 23.46 -21.68 -46.58
C SER A 18 22.86 -22.15 -45.26
N ASN A 19 23.23 -23.37 -44.80
CA ASN A 19 22.79 -23.90 -43.53
C ASN A 19 23.35 -23.11 -42.34
N TYR A 20 24.63 -22.71 -42.37
CA TYR A 20 25.24 -21.85 -41.33
C TYR A 20 24.58 -20.47 -41.29
N LEU A 21 24.32 -19.87 -42.45
CA LEU A 21 23.63 -18.57 -42.53
C LEU A 21 22.20 -18.66 -42.01
N ALA A 22 21.45 -19.68 -42.35
CA ALA A 22 20.13 -19.94 -41.86
C ALA A 22 20.11 -20.17 -40.33
N SER A 23 21.10 -20.92 -39.81
CA SER A 23 21.22 -21.15 -38.36
C SER A 23 21.59 -19.85 -37.62
N ALA A 24 22.53 -19.06 -38.15
CA ALA A 24 22.90 -17.78 -37.56
C ALA A 24 21.71 -16.78 -37.53
N PHE A 25 20.95 -16.73 -38.63
CA PHE A 25 19.73 -15.94 -38.69
C PHE A 25 18.68 -16.40 -37.69
N ALA A 26 18.42 -17.71 -37.57
CA ALA A 26 17.49 -18.27 -36.60
C ALA A 26 17.90 -17.93 -35.15
N ILE A 27 19.19 -18.04 -34.82
CA ILE A 27 19.72 -17.63 -33.50
C ILE A 27 19.50 -16.14 -33.27
N GLY A 28 19.80 -15.28 -34.25
CA GLY A 28 19.57 -13.84 -34.14
C GLY A 28 18.10 -13.48 -33.87
N VAL A 29 17.19 -14.08 -34.63
CA VAL A 29 15.72 -13.90 -34.42
C VAL A 29 15.31 -14.39 -33.04
N SER A 30 15.85 -15.52 -32.57
CA SER A 30 15.54 -16.08 -31.25
C SER A 30 16.00 -15.16 -30.12
N MET A 31 17.19 -14.54 -30.23
CA MET A 31 17.69 -13.58 -29.24
C MET A 31 16.85 -12.31 -29.19
N ILE A 32 16.45 -11.79 -30.36
CA ILE A 32 15.55 -10.62 -30.42
C ILE A 32 14.19 -10.97 -29.79
N SER A 33 13.62 -12.12 -30.13
CA SER A 33 12.33 -12.58 -29.57
C SER A 33 12.41 -12.73 -28.05
N LEU A 34 13.50 -13.29 -27.52
CA LEU A 34 13.72 -13.43 -26.08
C LEU A 34 13.82 -12.05 -25.41
N SER A 35 14.55 -11.10 -26.02
CA SER A 35 14.69 -9.74 -25.49
C SER A 35 13.34 -9.00 -25.43
N VAL A 36 12.53 -9.14 -26.48
CA VAL A 36 11.17 -8.58 -26.53
C VAL A 36 10.27 -9.23 -25.48
N ALA A 37 10.34 -10.56 -25.32
CA ALA A 37 9.54 -11.26 -24.32
C ALA A 37 9.88 -10.82 -22.89
N ILE A 38 11.16 -10.68 -22.55
CA ILE A 38 11.61 -10.17 -21.25
C ILE A 38 11.13 -8.74 -21.01
N SER A 39 11.26 -7.87 -22.01
CA SER A 39 10.80 -6.48 -21.92
C SER A 39 9.28 -6.39 -21.74
N SER A 40 8.52 -7.20 -22.49
CA SER A 40 7.06 -7.28 -22.38
C SER A 40 6.62 -7.76 -21.00
N ASN A 41 7.28 -8.79 -20.45
CA ASN A 41 6.97 -9.30 -19.13
C ASN A 41 7.18 -8.24 -18.04
N ARG A 42 8.31 -7.52 -18.07
CA ARG A 42 8.57 -6.42 -17.12
C ARG A 42 7.54 -5.29 -17.21
N THR A 43 7.06 -4.99 -18.42
CA THR A 43 6.00 -4.00 -18.60
C THR A 43 4.69 -4.47 -18.01
N GLN A 44 4.34 -5.74 -18.21
CA GLN A 44 3.12 -6.33 -17.63
C GLN A 44 3.18 -6.35 -16.10
N GLU A 45 4.32 -6.71 -15.50
CA GLU A 45 4.50 -6.68 -14.05
C GLU A 45 4.31 -5.25 -13.47
N ARG A 46 4.85 -4.24 -14.13
CA ARG A 46 4.67 -2.82 -13.71
C ARG A 46 3.21 -2.37 -13.83
N LEU A 47 2.54 -2.73 -14.92
CA LEU A 47 1.13 -2.40 -15.12
C LEU A 47 0.25 -3.09 -14.07
N LEU A 48 0.53 -4.36 -13.76
CA LEU A 48 -0.18 -5.09 -12.72
C LEU A 48 0.06 -4.45 -11.35
N ALA A 49 1.30 -4.12 -11.00
CA ALA A 49 1.61 -3.44 -9.74
C ALA A 49 0.90 -2.09 -9.63
N ALA A 50 0.89 -1.29 -10.71
CA ALA A 50 0.17 -0.02 -10.75
C ALA A 50 -1.35 -0.19 -10.61
N SER A 51 -1.93 -1.24 -11.18
CA SER A 51 -3.38 -1.50 -11.12
C SER A 51 -3.89 -1.92 -9.74
N VAL A 52 -3.01 -2.32 -8.83
CA VAL A 52 -3.34 -2.73 -7.46
C VAL A 52 -2.62 -1.89 -6.40
N TRP A 53 -2.12 -0.73 -6.79
CA TRP A 53 -1.38 0.16 -5.89
C TRP A 53 -2.31 0.78 -4.84
N PRO A 54 -2.09 0.53 -3.53
CA PRO A 54 -2.81 1.19 -2.45
C PRO A 54 -2.11 2.50 -2.07
N ALA A 55 -2.88 3.49 -1.61
CA ALA A 55 -2.34 4.74 -1.08
C ALA A 55 -3.10 5.11 0.18
N LEU A 56 -2.52 4.89 1.35
CA LEU A 56 -3.14 5.29 2.60
C LEU A 56 -2.90 6.78 2.88
N GLU A 57 -3.95 7.41 3.39
CA GLU A 57 -3.94 8.79 3.85
C GLU A 57 -4.55 8.88 5.25
N TYR A 58 -4.01 9.77 6.08
CA TYR A 58 -4.58 10.13 7.36
C TYR A 58 -5.31 11.46 7.25
N GLY A 59 -6.49 11.54 7.85
CA GLY A 59 -7.29 12.75 7.92
C GLY A 59 -7.90 12.97 9.29
N THR A 60 -8.17 14.22 9.64
CA THR A 60 -8.91 14.56 10.85
C THR A 60 -9.86 15.71 10.58
N GLY A 61 -11.07 15.61 11.13
CA GLY A 61 -12.13 16.59 11.00
C GLY A 61 -12.77 16.94 12.36
N ASN A 62 -13.60 17.96 12.36
CA ASN A 62 -14.40 18.32 13.53
C ASN A 62 -15.88 18.51 13.21
N ARG A 63 -16.30 18.07 12.02
CA ARG A 63 -17.69 18.10 11.56
C ARG A 63 -18.07 16.82 10.84
N GLY A 64 -19.17 16.26 11.24
CA GLY A 64 -19.76 15.10 10.57
C GLY A 64 -20.40 15.45 9.23
N ALA A 65 -20.63 14.44 8.40
CA ALA A 65 -21.30 14.58 7.11
C ALA A 65 -22.73 15.12 7.23
N ASP A 66 -23.38 14.87 8.36
CA ASP A 66 -24.70 15.39 8.72
C ASP A 66 -24.69 16.81 9.31
N GLY A 67 -23.52 17.43 9.40
CA GLY A 67 -23.33 18.75 10.00
C GLY A 67 -23.18 18.76 11.52
N SER A 68 -23.17 17.60 12.18
CA SER A 68 -22.92 17.50 13.63
C SER A 68 -21.50 17.90 14.02
N ASP A 69 -21.32 18.39 15.24
CA ASP A 69 -19.99 18.67 15.78
C ASP A 69 -19.39 17.36 16.33
N VAL A 70 -18.53 16.72 15.54
CA VAL A 70 -17.83 15.48 15.90
C VAL A 70 -16.37 15.55 15.45
N ILE A 71 -15.45 15.37 16.40
CA ILE A 71 -14.05 15.19 16.03
C ILE A 71 -13.89 13.78 15.49
N SER A 72 -13.33 13.66 14.28
CA SER A 72 -13.00 12.39 13.66
C SER A 72 -11.50 12.30 13.38
N MET A 73 -10.95 11.10 13.53
CA MET A 73 -9.63 10.74 13.04
C MET A 73 -9.81 9.53 12.13
N ASN A 74 -9.38 9.68 10.89
CA ASN A 74 -9.70 8.74 9.82
C ASN A 74 -8.43 8.24 9.13
N VAL A 75 -8.50 7.02 8.62
CA VAL A 75 -7.53 6.51 7.66
C VAL A 75 -8.29 6.08 6.40
N GLY A 76 -7.86 6.54 5.25
CA GLY A 76 -8.49 6.26 3.96
C GLY A 76 -7.51 5.62 2.99
N ASN A 77 -8.02 4.87 2.02
CA ASN A 77 -7.25 4.34 0.92
C ASN A 77 -7.66 5.05 -0.38
N SER A 78 -6.90 6.07 -0.77
CA SER A 78 -7.10 6.82 -2.02
C SER A 78 -6.51 6.11 -3.25
N GLY A 79 -5.83 4.96 -3.05
CA GLY A 79 -5.27 4.17 -4.14
C GLY A 79 -6.32 3.37 -4.93
N VAL A 80 -5.84 2.70 -5.99
CA VAL A 80 -6.68 1.88 -6.88
C VAL A 80 -6.80 0.42 -6.45
N GLY A 81 -5.91 -0.05 -5.58
CA GLY A 81 -5.90 -1.41 -5.05
C GLY A 81 -6.21 -1.46 -3.56
N PRO A 82 -6.56 -2.64 -3.01
CA PRO A 82 -6.80 -2.79 -1.58
C PRO A 82 -5.50 -2.65 -0.78
N ALA A 83 -5.60 -1.99 0.39
CA ALA A 83 -4.53 -1.83 1.36
C ALA A 83 -4.69 -2.85 2.49
N ARG A 84 -3.74 -3.76 2.66
CA ARG A 84 -3.69 -4.69 3.80
C ARG A 84 -2.88 -4.06 4.91
N LEU A 85 -3.54 -3.56 5.95
CA LEU A 85 -2.88 -2.95 7.11
C LEU A 85 -2.19 -4.01 7.97
N ARG A 86 -0.91 -3.83 8.21
CA ARG A 86 -0.08 -4.72 9.02
C ARG A 86 0.12 -4.21 10.42
N SER A 87 0.31 -2.88 10.57
CA SER A 87 0.39 -2.21 11.85
C SER A 87 -0.20 -0.81 11.77
N PHE A 88 -0.71 -0.31 12.89
CA PHE A 88 -1.25 1.05 12.99
C PHE A 88 -1.00 1.62 14.37
N GLN A 89 -0.36 2.76 14.44
CA GLN A 89 0.02 3.43 15.68
C GLN A 89 -0.45 4.87 15.67
N VAL A 90 -0.89 5.32 16.84
CA VAL A 90 -1.13 6.73 17.13
C VAL A 90 -0.12 7.16 18.17
N LEU A 91 0.58 8.25 17.92
CA LEU A 91 1.55 8.84 18.84
C LEU A 91 1.11 10.26 19.20
N TYR A 92 1.32 10.64 20.44
CA TYR A 92 1.16 12.02 20.87
C TYR A 92 2.49 12.51 21.50
N GLN A 93 3.08 13.54 20.91
CA GLN A 93 4.41 14.03 21.30
C GLN A 93 5.47 12.90 21.35
N GLY A 94 5.46 12.00 20.37
CA GLY A 94 6.40 10.88 20.24
C GLY A 94 6.12 9.70 21.17
N ARG A 95 5.10 9.74 22.01
CA ARG A 95 4.71 8.63 22.91
C ARG A 95 3.53 7.86 22.33
N PRO A 96 3.57 6.52 22.29
CA PRO A 96 2.44 5.72 21.83
C PRO A 96 1.19 5.97 22.66
N ALA A 97 0.05 6.08 21.95
CA ALA A 97 -1.28 6.15 22.52
C ALA A 97 -2.09 4.97 21.94
N PRO A 98 -2.07 3.79 22.60
CA PRO A 98 -2.65 2.56 22.04
C PRO A 98 -4.17 2.56 21.97
N ASN A 99 -4.86 3.52 22.60
CA ASN A 99 -6.31 3.67 22.60
C ASN A 99 -6.72 5.12 22.84
N ALA A 100 -8.03 5.40 22.70
CA ALA A 100 -8.60 6.73 22.90
C ALA A 100 -8.35 7.29 24.29
N ALA A 101 -8.46 6.46 25.34
CA ALA A 101 -8.23 6.89 26.72
C ALA A 101 -6.80 7.35 26.93
N SER A 102 -5.81 6.60 26.43
CA SER A 102 -4.40 6.97 26.45
C SER A 102 -4.16 8.28 25.71
N LEU A 103 -4.72 8.45 24.52
CA LEU A 103 -4.59 9.66 23.72
C LEU A 103 -5.15 10.87 24.46
N LEU A 104 -6.38 10.76 24.97
CA LEU A 104 -7.06 11.84 25.71
C LEU A 104 -6.38 12.16 27.04
N THR A 105 -5.81 11.18 27.72
CA THR A 105 -5.00 11.41 28.92
C THR A 105 -3.73 12.20 28.59
N GLN A 106 -3.01 11.80 27.55
CA GLN A 106 -1.74 12.42 27.17
C GLN A 106 -1.93 13.85 26.65
N CYS A 107 -2.92 14.09 25.78
CA CYS A 107 -3.14 15.43 25.20
C CYS A 107 -3.84 16.38 26.15
N CYS A 108 -4.76 15.86 26.95
CA CYS A 108 -5.83 16.67 27.49
C CYS A 108 -5.98 16.53 29.01
N GLY A 109 -5.17 15.67 29.65
CA GLY A 109 -5.15 15.49 31.11
C GLY A 109 -6.41 14.82 31.66
N LEU A 110 -7.09 13.99 30.87
CA LEU A 110 -8.37 13.38 31.21
C LEU A 110 -8.22 12.01 31.89
N ALA A 111 -7.30 11.89 32.83
CA ALA A 111 -7.08 10.62 33.55
C ALA A 111 -8.32 10.12 34.29
N ASP A 112 -9.19 11.01 34.75
CA ASP A 112 -10.32 10.70 35.64
C ASP A 112 -11.70 11.04 35.04
N ALA A 113 -11.78 11.63 33.84
CA ALA A 113 -13.05 11.99 33.21
C ALA A 113 -13.35 11.03 32.05
N PRO A 114 -14.41 10.19 32.15
CA PRO A 114 -14.80 9.31 31.06
C PRO A 114 -15.31 10.14 29.87
N ALA A 115 -14.49 10.23 28.82
CA ALA A 115 -14.95 10.80 27.56
C ALA A 115 -15.68 9.72 26.75
N TYR A 116 -16.81 10.07 26.17
CA TYR A 116 -17.53 9.18 25.25
C TYR A 116 -16.81 9.20 23.89
N THR A 117 -16.26 8.08 23.51
CA THR A 117 -15.61 7.88 22.21
C THR A 117 -16.21 6.70 21.48
N VAL A 118 -16.24 6.77 20.16
CA VAL A 118 -16.48 5.60 19.31
C VAL A 118 -15.16 5.28 18.63
N THR A 119 -14.68 4.04 18.78
CA THR A 119 -13.38 3.63 18.28
C THR A 119 -13.47 2.39 17.40
N SER A 120 -12.48 2.20 16.55
CA SER A 120 -12.34 1.01 15.71
C SER A 120 -10.87 0.59 15.68
N GLY A 121 -10.63 -0.71 15.79
CA GLY A 121 -9.31 -1.29 15.51
C GLY A 121 -8.99 -1.18 14.01
N VAL A 122 -7.74 -0.95 13.69
CA VAL A 122 -7.25 -0.70 12.33
C VAL A 122 -6.31 -1.79 11.85
N SER A 123 -5.38 -2.25 12.68
CA SER A 123 -4.42 -3.31 12.36
C SER A 123 -5.12 -4.60 11.92
N GLY A 124 -4.56 -5.28 10.93
CA GLY A 124 -5.12 -6.51 10.37
C GLY A 124 -6.30 -6.31 9.41
N ARG A 125 -6.79 -5.08 9.22
CA ARG A 125 -7.88 -4.81 8.26
C ARG A 125 -7.37 -4.71 6.84
N VAL A 126 -8.32 -4.86 5.90
CA VAL A 126 -8.13 -4.58 4.48
C VAL A 126 -9.05 -3.43 4.12
N LEU A 127 -8.48 -2.28 3.75
CA LEU A 127 -9.24 -1.16 3.21
C LEU A 127 -9.32 -1.28 1.69
N LYS A 128 -10.54 -1.29 1.16
CA LYS A 128 -10.79 -1.27 -0.28
C LYS A 128 -10.34 0.07 -0.88
N ALA A 129 -10.17 0.11 -2.19
CA ALA A 129 -9.98 1.38 -2.90
C ALA A 129 -11.16 2.32 -2.63
N GLY A 130 -10.86 3.56 -2.22
CA GLY A 130 -11.85 4.58 -1.87
C GLY A 130 -12.52 4.40 -0.49
N GLU A 131 -12.14 3.38 0.30
CA GLU A 131 -12.70 3.17 1.63
C GLU A 131 -12.00 4.07 2.66
N GLU A 132 -12.80 4.71 3.51
CA GLU A 132 -12.36 5.48 4.67
C GLU A 132 -12.87 4.82 5.95
N LEU A 133 -12.01 4.71 6.96
CA LEU A 133 -12.30 4.17 8.28
C LEU A 133 -12.05 5.24 9.34
N SER A 134 -13.10 5.64 10.06
CA SER A 134 -12.95 6.42 11.28
C SER A 134 -12.49 5.51 12.41
N PHE A 135 -11.27 5.72 12.90
CA PHE A 135 -10.75 4.93 14.01
C PHE A 135 -10.97 5.58 15.36
N LEU A 136 -11.31 6.89 15.40
CA LEU A 136 -11.73 7.61 16.58
C LEU A 136 -12.80 8.67 16.22
N LEU A 137 -13.91 8.65 16.94
CA LEU A 137 -14.92 9.69 16.90
C LEU A 137 -15.17 10.21 18.32
N LEU A 138 -15.24 11.55 18.49
CA LEU A 138 -15.56 12.23 19.74
C LEU A 138 -16.71 13.22 19.47
N PRO A 139 -17.99 12.81 19.68
CA PRO A 139 -19.15 13.69 19.50
C PRO A 139 -19.20 14.76 20.57
N ARG A 140 -19.45 16.04 20.18
CA ARG A 140 -19.53 17.16 21.10
C ARG A 140 -20.70 17.01 22.07
N GLU A 141 -21.85 16.58 21.57
CA GLU A 141 -23.08 16.46 22.35
C GLU A 141 -23.01 15.48 23.55
N LYS A 142 -22.06 14.51 23.49
CA LYS A 142 -21.86 13.48 24.51
C LYS A 142 -20.65 13.73 25.40
N ASN A 143 -19.99 14.85 25.23
CA ASN A 143 -18.77 15.18 25.95
C ASN A 143 -18.84 16.58 26.53
N ASP A 144 -18.09 16.81 27.62
CA ASP A 144 -17.88 18.13 28.14
C ASP A 144 -17.25 19.06 27.08
N ALA A 145 -17.76 20.30 26.99
CA ALA A 145 -17.32 21.24 25.98
C ALA A 145 -15.82 21.56 26.11
N ALA A 146 -15.29 21.65 27.34
CA ALA A 146 -13.87 21.95 27.57
C ALA A 146 -12.98 20.78 27.11
N VAL A 147 -13.42 19.54 27.27
CA VAL A 147 -12.76 18.32 26.77
C VAL A 147 -12.72 18.34 25.24
N TRP A 148 -13.90 18.55 24.64
CA TRP A 148 -14.02 18.57 23.18
C TRP A 148 -13.18 19.69 22.57
N ASP A 149 -13.26 20.90 23.07
CA ASP A 149 -12.53 22.07 22.58
C ASP A 149 -11.01 21.89 22.75
N ARG A 150 -10.55 21.26 23.83
CA ARG A 150 -9.13 20.93 24.03
C ARG A 150 -8.66 19.92 23.01
N PHE A 151 -9.37 18.78 22.87
CA PHE A 151 -8.99 17.77 21.90
C PHE A 151 -9.06 18.29 20.45
N ASN A 152 -10.03 19.15 20.13
CA ASN A 152 -10.14 19.78 18.82
C ASN A 152 -8.88 20.60 18.45
N ARG A 153 -8.21 21.20 19.42
CA ARG A 153 -6.91 21.89 19.20
C ARG A 153 -5.75 20.93 19.13
N GLU A 154 -5.74 19.95 20.02
CA GLU A 154 -4.60 19.03 20.20
C GLU A 154 -4.52 17.91 19.15
N ARG A 155 -5.61 17.58 18.47
CA ARG A 155 -5.65 16.50 17.48
C ARG A 155 -4.64 16.65 16.34
N PHE A 156 -4.22 17.88 16.05
CA PHE A 156 -3.19 18.17 15.03
C PHE A 156 -1.76 17.80 15.50
N ASN A 157 -1.57 17.61 16.80
CA ASN A 157 -0.31 17.16 17.39
C ASN A 157 -0.23 15.64 17.51
N ALA A 158 -1.30 14.93 17.13
CA ALA A 158 -1.29 13.49 17.02
C ALA A 158 -0.64 13.07 15.70
N ARG A 159 0.35 12.18 15.78
CA ARG A 159 1.02 11.57 14.64
C ARG A 159 0.49 10.17 14.43
N VAL A 160 0.18 9.84 13.20
CA VAL A 160 -0.28 8.49 12.81
C VAL A 160 0.80 7.83 11.98
N GLN A 161 1.15 6.61 12.35
CA GLN A 161 2.04 5.73 11.59
C GLN A 161 1.33 4.44 11.26
N ALA A 162 1.43 3.99 10.02
CA ALA A 162 0.88 2.73 9.59
C ALA A 162 1.83 2.03 8.61
N CYS A 163 1.89 0.71 8.67
CA CYS A 163 2.50 -0.08 7.62
C CYS A 163 1.43 -0.91 6.92
N TYR A 164 1.45 -0.89 5.60
CA TYR A 164 0.46 -1.57 4.78
C TYR A 164 1.09 -2.12 3.51
N CYS A 165 0.46 -3.15 2.95
CA CYS A 165 0.94 -3.80 1.73
C CYS A 165 -0.18 -3.96 0.70
N SER A 166 0.18 -3.96 -0.58
CA SER A 166 -0.70 -4.38 -1.66
C SER A 166 -0.98 -5.89 -1.63
N VAL A 167 -1.85 -6.36 -2.50
CA VAL A 167 -2.08 -7.81 -2.72
C VAL A 167 -0.88 -8.53 -3.34
N LEU A 168 0.07 -7.80 -3.88
CA LEU A 168 1.34 -8.32 -4.44
C LEU A 168 2.51 -8.21 -3.45
N ASP A 169 2.23 -7.99 -2.16
CA ASP A 169 3.21 -7.87 -1.09
C ASP A 169 4.23 -6.71 -1.22
N ALA A 170 3.97 -5.75 -2.10
CA ALA A 170 4.67 -4.48 -2.07
C ALA A 170 4.15 -3.66 -0.88
N CYS A 171 5.05 -3.14 -0.04
CA CYS A 171 4.69 -2.51 1.23
C CYS A 171 5.15 -1.05 1.31
N TRP A 172 4.42 -0.26 2.09
CA TRP A 172 4.70 1.16 2.37
C TRP A 172 4.47 1.49 3.83
N ARG A 173 5.17 2.49 4.29
CA ARG A 173 4.96 3.12 5.59
C ARG A 173 4.30 4.48 5.39
N LEU A 174 3.09 4.65 5.93
CA LEU A 174 2.47 5.95 6.14
C LEU A 174 3.04 6.56 7.41
N ASP A 175 3.38 7.83 7.34
CA ASP A 175 3.68 8.67 8.49
C ASP A 175 3.03 10.03 8.24
N SER A 176 2.12 10.45 9.13
CA SER A 176 1.34 11.68 8.93
C SER A 176 2.15 12.97 8.96
N GLU A 177 3.43 12.92 9.34
CA GLU A 177 4.36 14.05 9.25
C GLU A 177 5.06 14.12 7.88
N LEU A 178 4.98 13.07 7.06
CA LEU A 178 5.55 13.03 5.72
C LEU A 178 4.48 13.32 4.67
N ALA A 179 4.90 13.92 3.57
CA ALA A 179 3.99 14.26 2.47
C ALA A 179 3.48 13.01 1.71
N GLU A 180 4.27 11.96 1.65
CA GLU A 180 3.96 10.74 0.91
C GLU A 180 4.40 9.50 1.69
N PRO A 181 3.68 8.35 1.55
CA PRO A 181 4.12 7.09 2.11
C PRO A 181 5.43 6.61 1.50
N GLU A 182 6.32 6.09 2.33
CA GLU A 182 7.63 5.58 1.92
C GLU A 182 7.56 4.07 1.62
N PRO A 183 8.12 3.59 0.49
CA PRO A 183 8.23 2.17 0.22
C PRO A 183 9.17 1.49 1.21
N VAL A 184 8.77 0.31 1.70
CA VAL A 184 9.56 -0.50 2.64
C VAL A 184 9.65 -1.95 2.14
N ALA A 185 10.73 -2.64 2.47
CA ALA A 185 10.90 -4.04 2.08
C ALA A 185 9.90 -4.97 2.78
N SER A 186 9.57 -4.68 4.03
CA SER A 186 8.55 -5.39 4.82
C SER A 186 8.07 -4.49 5.95
N CYS A 187 6.88 -4.76 6.47
CA CYS A 187 6.40 -4.07 7.65
C CYS A 187 7.16 -4.59 8.89
N PRO A 188 7.65 -3.67 9.74
CA PRO A 188 8.24 -4.06 11.01
C PRO A 188 7.17 -4.61 11.96
N ASP A 189 7.57 -5.52 12.83
CA ASP A 189 6.74 -5.93 13.95
C ASP A 189 6.61 -4.79 14.96
N VAL A 190 5.39 -4.48 15.35
CA VAL A 190 5.08 -3.47 16.36
C VAL A 190 4.56 -4.21 17.59
N PRO A 191 5.06 -3.90 18.80
CA PRO A 191 4.51 -4.49 20.01
C PRO A 191 3.02 -4.13 20.20
N ASP A 192 2.20 -5.10 20.58
CA ASP A 192 0.75 -4.92 20.81
C ASP A 192 0.42 -3.74 21.73
N ALA A 193 1.26 -3.50 22.74
CA ALA A 193 1.12 -2.38 23.67
C ALA A 193 1.29 -0.99 23.03
N GLN A 194 1.78 -0.92 21.79
CA GLN A 194 1.99 0.31 21.04
C GLN A 194 1.00 0.42 19.86
N GLU A 195 0.35 -0.68 19.49
CA GLU A 195 -0.65 -0.68 18.44
C GLU A 195 -1.97 -0.05 18.90
N TRP A 196 -2.64 0.60 17.97
CA TRP A 196 -3.99 1.11 18.22
C TRP A 196 -4.99 -0.04 18.28
N SER A 197 -5.57 -0.25 19.45
CA SER A 197 -6.52 -1.34 19.72
C SER A 197 -8.00 -0.92 19.61
N GLY A 198 -8.28 0.38 19.48
CA GLY A 198 -9.66 0.90 19.42
C GLY A 198 -10.23 1.28 20.78
#